data_47ff2c3d412cb148337413bdf996deb1
#
_entry.id   47ff2c3d412cb148337413bdf996deb1
#
_cell.length_a   1.000
_cell.length_b   1.000
_cell.length_c   1.000
_cell.angle_alpha   90.00
_cell.angle_beta   90.00
_cell.angle_gamma   90.00
#
_symmetry.space_group_name_H-M   'P 1'
#
loop_
_entity.id
_entity.type
_entity.pdbx_description
1 polymer ?
#
loop_
_entity_poly.entity_id
_entity_poly.type
_entity_poly.pdbx_seq_one_letter_code
_entity_poly.pdbx_strand_id
1 'polypeptide(L)'
;MGIAGRYRWASAAVLTLALLVTTGCTSGSDSPAEPTAPPSGPVAVARVCGEPPAGPTSAPAGAVTVDPAVVDDLAQKTRSNPPNTTFWLLPGRHTLEPDRYAQVMAKEGDTYLGAPGAVLDGRKTNNYAFSGTAPNVTIRYLTVQGFVAPHDEGVVNHDMADGWVIEHATIQGNSGAGLMAGARQQVRASCLRDNGQYGMNAYKTGDSIKGLLVEGNEIAGNNTDDWERRQPGCGCTGGIKFWAVDGADIRGNWVHDNRGAGLWADNDDNDFLIEHNVLEANDGAALIYETSYNAVIRDNTVRRNNWVEGRRHAADGDDFPHAAVYLSEAGGEPRIPARTDRIEIYRNTLEDNWSGITLWENADRFCNSPANTSTGYCTLLVKDPGRCVKPAIDTPPLYSDCRWKTQRVDIHDNRFALDTSVVKCTVDCGRMAVLANYGTYPDWSPYMGKRVAEAITLKQDNRWHDNVYRGPWTFVADDPGRPLDSGQWQGMPYQQDAGSTFATKAGG
;
A
#
# COMPACT_ATOMS: atom_id res chain seq x y z
N MET A 1 -36.62 26.81 38.69
CA MET A 1 -36.34 28.21 38.38
C MET A 1 -35.48 28.18 37.13
N GLY A 2 -35.97 28.26 35.90
CA GLY A 2 -36.71 29.31 35.22
C GLY A 2 -35.70 30.25 34.58
N ILE A 3 -35.52 30.20 33.27
CA ILE A 3 -36.13 31.17 32.34
C ILE A 3 -35.76 30.77 30.90
N ALA A 4 -36.81 30.71 30.07
CA ALA A 4 -36.73 30.56 28.62
C ALA A 4 -36.48 31.90 27.94
N GLY A 5 -35.73 31.92 26.85
CA GLY A 5 -35.58 33.05 25.96
C GLY A 5 -35.75 32.61 24.49
N ARG A 6 -36.91 32.93 23.93
CA ARG A 6 -37.18 32.78 22.47
C ARG A 6 -36.71 34.04 21.74
N TYR A 7 -36.01 33.89 20.64
CA TYR A 7 -35.88 34.96 19.65
C TYR A 7 -36.41 34.52 18.28
N ARG A 8 -37.39 35.30 17.82
CA ARG A 8 -37.93 35.27 16.47
C ARG A 8 -37.06 36.15 15.57
N TRP A 9 -36.79 35.72 14.37
CA TRP A 9 -36.25 36.57 13.31
C TRP A 9 -37.25 36.66 12.15
N ALA A 10 -37.43 37.90 11.73
CA ALA A 10 -38.33 38.30 10.68
C ALA A 10 -37.67 38.17 9.30
N SER A 11 -38.51 37.81 8.34
CA SER A 11 -38.15 37.73 6.93
C SER A 11 -38.10 39.13 6.31
N ALA A 12 -37.05 39.44 5.59
CA ALA A 12 -36.97 40.58 4.67
C ALA A 12 -36.86 40.05 3.23
N ALA A 13 -37.90 40.37 2.43
CA ALA A 13 -37.92 40.14 1.01
C ALA A 13 -37.15 41.27 0.28
N VAL A 14 -36.22 40.90 -0.59
CA VAL A 14 -35.60 41.84 -1.54
C VAL A 14 -35.99 41.44 -2.94
N LEU A 15 -36.75 42.33 -3.61
CA LEU A 15 -36.99 42.29 -5.04
C LEU A 15 -35.72 42.65 -5.80
N THR A 16 -35.31 41.87 -6.77
CA THR A 16 -34.32 42.25 -7.76
C THR A 16 -34.89 42.12 -9.17
N LEU A 17 -34.76 43.22 -9.89
CA LEU A 17 -35.20 43.47 -11.26
C LEU A 17 -34.39 42.60 -12.25
N ALA A 18 -35.09 41.92 -13.15
CA ALA A 18 -34.49 41.19 -14.26
C ALA A 18 -34.24 42.15 -15.45
N LEU A 19 -32.97 42.30 -15.85
CA LEU A 19 -32.59 42.80 -17.16
C LEU A 19 -32.42 41.61 -18.12
N LEU A 20 -33.25 41.56 -19.14
CA LEU A 20 -33.07 40.67 -20.29
C LEU A 20 -31.95 41.24 -21.21
N VAL A 21 -30.85 40.50 -21.32
CA VAL A 21 -29.90 40.68 -22.41
C VAL A 21 -29.97 39.41 -23.27
N THR A 22 -30.45 39.57 -24.49
CA THR A 22 -30.46 38.56 -25.53
C THR A 22 -29.07 38.53 -26.17
N THR A 23 -28.32 37.45 -25.96
CA THR A 23 -27.16 37.11 -26.76
C THR A 23 -27.36 35.75 -27.42
N GLY A 24 -27.09 35.71 -28.73
CA GLY A 24 -27.39 34.61 -29.62
C GLY A 24 -26.69 33.30 -29.26
N CYS A 25 -27.42 32.22 -29.42
CA CYS A 25 -26.89 30.87 -29.38
C CYS A 25 -26.06 30.60 -30.63
N THR A 26 -24.74 30.43 -30.47
CA THR A 26 -23.96 29.62 -31.39
C THR A 26 -23.88 28.23 -30.80
N SER A 27 -24.49 27.26 -31.47
CA SER A 27 -24.39 25.85 -31.14
C SER A 27 -22.96 25.33 -31.42
N GLY A 28 -22.12 25.33 -30.41
CA GLY A 28 -20.91 24.51 -30.36
C GLY A 28 -21.31 23.13 -29.87
N SER A 29 -21.20 22.12 -30.72
CA SER A 29 -21.30 20.72 -30.34
C SER A 29 -20.03 20.34 -29.61
N ASP A 30 -20.03 20.39 -28.27
CA ASP A 30 -19.05 19.72 -27.46
C ASP A 30 -19.35 18.23 -27.53
N SER A 31 -18.66 17.52 -28.43
CA SER A 31 -18.54 16.07 -28.36
C SER A 31 -17.76 15.74 -27.09
N PRO A 32 -18.17 14.72 -26.32
CA PRO A 32 -17.36 14.22 -25.23
C PRO A 32 -15.98 13.81 -25.77
N ALA A 33 -14.92 14.24 -25.12
CA ALA A 33 -13.56 13.83 -25.49
C ALA A 33 -13.51 12.30 -25.51
N GLU A 34 -13.12 11.73 -26.62
CA GLU A 34 -12.83 10.30 -26.74
C GLU A 34 -11.82 9.92 -25.67
N PRO A 35 -12.01 8.80 -24.96
CA PRO A 35 -11.02 8.33 -24.00
C PRO A 35 -9.71 8.09 -24.75
N THR A 36 -8.68 8.86 -24.40
CA THR A 36 -7.34 8.72 -24.97
C THR A 36 -6.87 7.29 -24.71
N ALA A 37 -6.49 6.59 -25.78
CA ALA A 37 -5.93 5.24 -25.69
C ALA A 37 -4.82 5.21 -24.63
N PRO A 38 -4.73 4.14 -23.81
CA PRO A 38 -3.71 4.03 -22.77
C PRO A 38 -2.31 4.14 -23.39
N PRO A 39 -1.34 4.74 -22.70
CA PRO A 39 0.02 4.83 -23.20
C PRO A 39 0.56 3.44 -23.53
N SER A 40 1.02 3.26 -24.75
CA SER A 40 1.41 1.97 -25.32
C SER A 40 2.86 1.58 -25.03
N GLY A 41 3.36 1.83 -23.81
CA GLY A 41 4.71 1.47 -23.42
C GLY A 41 4.83 1.17 -21.91
N PRO A 42 5.86 0.41 -21.51
CA PRO A 42 6.11 0.16 -20.10
C PRO A 42 6.36 1.47 -19.36
N VAL A 43 5.85 1.58 -18.15
CA VAL A 43 6.11 2.72 -17.26
C VAL A 43 7.62 2.81 -17.02
N ALA A 44 8.22 3.94 -17.38
CA ALA A 44 9.63 4.18 -17.10
C ALA A 44 9.78 4.72 -15.67
N VAL A 45 10.46 3.98 -14.82
CA VAL A 45 10.81 4.44 -13.46
C VAL A 45 12.29 4.74 -13.38
N ALA A 46 12.64 5.74 -12.57
CA ALA A 46 14.03 6.10 -12.33
C ALA A 46 14.74 5.02 -11.50
N ARG A 47 15.96 4.69 -11.87
CA ARG A 47 16.86 3.93 -10.99
C ARG A 47 17.49 4.92 -10.00
N VAL A 48 17.21 4.70 -8.74
CA VAL A 48 17.67 5.57 -7.64
C VAL A 48 18.73 4.87 -6.79
N CYS A 49 18.60 3.54 -6.64
CA CYS A 49 19.61 2.73 -5.94
C CYS A 49 20.80 2.46 -6.87
N GLY A 50 21.99 2.73 -6.40
CA GLY A 50 23.21 2.45 -7.17
C GLY A 50 24.19 3.62 -7.22
N GLU A 51 23.68 4.83 -7.27
CA GLU A 51 24.49 6.03 -7.16
C GLU A 51 24.36 6.66 -5.77
N PRO A 52 25.46 7.07 -5.13
CA PRO A 52 25.37 7.81 -3.87
C PRO A 52 24.56 9.09 -4.06
N PRO A 53 23.75 9.49 -3.06
CA PRO A 53 23.01 10.75 -3.14
C PRO A 53 23.94 11.94 -3.44
N ALA A 54 23.62 12.69 -4.47
CA ALA A 54 24.41 13.84 -4.92
C ALA A 54 23.87 15.14 -4.29
N GLY A 55 24.24 15.39 -3.02
CA GLY A 55 23.87 16.61 -2.32
C GLY A 55 24.71 17.83 -2.68
N PRO A 56 24.48 18.98 -2.03
CA PRO A 56 25.25 20.19 -2.24
C PRO A 56 26.72 19.99 -1.90
N THR A 57 27.63 20.53 -2.73
CA THR A 57 29.09 20.44 -2.54
C THR A 57 29.64 21.48 -1.57
N SER A 58 28.81 22.42 -1.14
CA SER A 58 29.15 23.45 -0.17
C SER A 58 28.00 23.64 0.81
N ALA A 59 28.32 24.04 2.04
CA ALA A 59 27.34 24.32 3.06
C ALA A 59 26.35 25.43 2.62
N PRO A 60 25.03 25.19 2.77
CA PRO A 60 24.06 26.29 2.66
C PRO A 60 24.37 27.41 3.67
N ALA A 61 23.99 28.64 3.32
CA ALA A 61 24.19 29.78 4.22
C ALA A 61 23.47 29.52 5.57
N GLY A 62 24.20 29.71 6.67
CA GLY A 62 23.70 29.54 8.02
C GLY A 62 23.61 28.05 8.50
N ALA A 63 24.01 27.10 7.66
CA ALA A 63 24.02 25.69 8.07
C ALA A 63 25.10 25.38 9.11
N VAL A 64 24.77 24.53 10.06
CA VAL A 64 25.71 23.97 11.03
C VAL A 64 26.47 22.82 10.37
N THR A 65 27.77 22.96 10.20
CA THR A 65 28.61 21.91 9.61
C THR A 65 28.82 20.77 10.60
N VAL A 66 28.65 19.51 10.13
CA VAL A 66 28.87 18.29 10.91
C VAL A 66 30.09 17.56 10.37
N ASP A 67 31.05 17.25 11.28
CA ASP A 67 32.34 16.67 10.95
C ASP A 67 32.35 15.14 11.17
N PRO A 68 32.63 14.32 10.16
CA PRO A 68 32.68 12.86 10.32
C PRO A 68 33.88 12.39 11.17
N ALA A 69 34.89 13.24 11.38
CA ALA A 69 36.02 12.90 12.26
C ALA A 69 35.67 12.91 13.76
N VAL A 70 34.55 13.53 14.12
CA VAL A 70 34.08 13.65 15.51
C VAL A 70 32.92 12.66 15.74
N VAL A 71 33.13 11.72 16.64
CA VAL A 71 32.08 10.76 17.05
C VAL A 71 30.92 11.52 17.69
N ASP A 72 29.69 11.14 17.35
CA ASP A 72 28.45 11.74 17.85
C ASP A 72 28.24 13.23 17.51
N ASP A 73 29.02 13.79 16.60
CA ASP A 73 28.96 15.23 16.28
C ASP A 73 27.56 15.67 15.82
N LEU A 74 26.91 14.84 14.98
CA LEU A 74 25.55 15.13 14.52
C LEU A 74 24.55 15.21 15.68
N ALA A 75 24.54 14.21 16.56
CA ALA A 75 23.61 14.20 17.68
C ALA A 75 23.92 15.30 18.71
N GLN A 76 25.19 15.58 18.96
CA GLN A 76 25.60 16.67 19.85
C GLN A 76 25.18 18.04 19.30
N LYS A 77 25.39 18.29 18.02
CA LYS A 77 24.98 19.54 17.34
C LYS A 77 23.47 19.66 17.28
N THR A 78 22.75 18.59 17.02
CA THR A 78 21.27 18.60 17.07
C THR A 78 20.79 18.98 18.47
N ARG A 79 21.39 18.43 19.54
CA ARG A 79 21.02 18.78 20.92
C ARG A 79 21.29 20.26 21.25
N SER A 80 22.42 20.82 20.79
CA SER A 80 22.90 22.14 21.18
C SER A 80 22.35 23.31 20.34
N ASN A 81 21.74 23.04 19.18
CA ASN A 81 21.15 24.09 18.34
C ASN A 81 19.61 24.16 18.51
N PRO A 82 18.97 25.29 18.20
CA PRO A 82 17.50 25.42 18.28
C PRO A 82 16.78 24.59 17.22
N PRO A 83 15.46 24.39 17.32
CA PRO A 83 14.61 23.89 16.23
C PRO A 83 14.78 24.73 14.95
N ASN A 84 14.40 24.15 13.80
CA ASN A 84 14.56 24.76 12.48
C ASN A 84 16.02 24.99 12.07
N THR A 85 16.94 24.20 12.59
CA THR A 85 18.36 24.27 12.22
C THR A 85 18.62 23.40 10.98
N THR A 86 19.42 23.93 10.06
CA THR A 86 19.97 23.15 8.95
C THR A 86 21.35 22.62 9.33
N PHE A 87 21.51 21.30 9.28
CA PHE A 87 22.78 20.60 9.49
C PHE A 87 23.32 20.15 8.12
N TRP A 88 24.57 20.48 7.83
CA TRP A 88 25.24 20.03 6.62
C TRP A 88 26.36 19.04 6.98
N LEU A 89 26.17 17.81 6.59
CA LEU A 89 27.08 16.71 6.89
C LEU A 89 28.19 16.68 5.83
N LEU A 90 29.44 16.84 6.25
CA LEU A 90 30.62 16.73 5.39
C LEU A 90 30.72 15.33 4.76
N PRO A 91 31.44 15.20 3.61
CA PRO A 91 31.71 13.89 3.04
C PRO A 91 32.42 12.97 4.04
N GLY A 92 31.99 11.72 4.13
CA GLY A 92 32.60 10.73 5.01
C GLY A 92 31.59 9.99 5.88
N ARG A 93 32.12 9.14 6.77
CA ARG A 93 31.33 8.29 7.65
C ARG A 93 31.10 8.97 9.01
N HIS A 94 29.90 9.46 9.23
CA HIS A 94 29.42 9.95 10.52
C HIS A 94 28.99 8.80 11.41
N THR A 95 29.35 8.80 12.67
CA THR A 95 29.01 7.77 13.64
C THR A 95 28.46 8.38 14.92
N LEU A 96 27.63 7.62 15.61
CA LEU A 96 27.09 7.98 16.93
C LEU A 96 27.97 7.37 18.03
N GLU A 97 27.73 7.70 19.29
CA GLU A 97 28.35 7.00 20.43
C GLU A 97 28.09 5.48 20.29
N PRO A 98 29.05 4.63 20.73
CA PRO A 98 28.93 3.17 20.64
C PRO A 98 27.97 2.59 21.69
N ASP A 99 26.75 3.14 21.74
CA ASP A 99 25.65 2.70 22.59
C ASP A 99 24.44 2.39 21.72
N ARG A 100 23.74 1.29 22.02
CA ARG A 100 22.60 0.84 21.21
C ARG A 100 21.46 1.89 21.12
N TYR A 101 21.34 2.76 22.09
CA TYR A 101 20.33 3.80 22.15
C TYR A 101 20.84 5.20 21.80
N ALA A 102 22.11 5.33 21.41
CA ALA A 102 22.60 6.58 20.86
C ALA A 102 21.98 6.82 19.49
N GLN A 103 21.36 7.98 19.34
CA GLN A 103 20.53 8.36 18.18
C GLN A 103 20.46 9.88 18.04
N VAL A 104 20.08 10.35 16.87
CA VAL A 104 19.81 11.75 16.62
C VAL A 104 18.36 12.04 17.03
N MET A 105 18.17 12.82 18.09
CA MET A 105 16.86 13.32 18.52
C MET A 105 16.52 14.59 17.76
N ALA A 106 15.86 14.42 16.61
CA ALA A 106 15.52 15.55 15.73
C ALA A 106 14.56 16.54 16.39
N LYS A 107 14.69 17.82 16.07
CA LYS A 107 13.80 18.87 16.53
C LYS A 107 12.91 19.37 15.40
N GLU A 108 11.80 20.00 15.75
CA GLU A 108 10.84 20.53 14.79
C GLU A 108 11.50 21.37 13.71
N GLY A 109 11.20 21.03 12.45
CA GLY A 109 11.69 21.74 11.28
C GLY A 109 13.19 21.59 11.00
N ASP A 110 13.90 20.71 11.71
CA ASP A 110 15.32 20.45 11.43
C ASP A 110 15.51 19.88 10.02
N THR A 111 16.60 20.29 9.38
CA THR A 111 16.99 19.81 8.06
C THR A 111 18.38 19.21 8.10
N TYR A 112 18.50 17.95 7.69
CA TYR A 112 19.77 17.21 7.60
C TYR A 112 20.15 17.01 6.13
N LEU A 113 21.22 17.68 5.70
CA LEU A 113 21.70 17.66 4.31
C LEU A 113 23.05 16.94 4.23
N GLY A 114 23.12 15.86 3.48
CA GLY A 114 24.39 15.20 3.18
C GLY A 114 25.13 15.91 2.04
N ALA A 115 26.43 16.17 2.20
CA ALA A 115 27.33 16.41 1.08
C ALA A 115 27.51 15.12 0.27
N PRO A 116 27.98 15.16 -0.99
CA PRO A 116 28.27 13.95 -1.75
C PRO A 116 29.17 12.99 -0.97
N GLY A 117 28.69 11.74 -0.74
CA GLY A 117 29.43 10.75 0.05
C GLY A 117 29.28 10.85 1.57
N ALA A 118 28.34 11.65 2.08
CA ALA A 118 27.98 11.65 3.50
C ALA A 118 27.19 10.39 3.87
N VAL A 119 27.66 9.68 4.90
CA VAL A 119 27.05 8.42 5.38
C VAL A 119 26.88 8.50 6.89
N LEU A 120 25.67 8.29 7.40
CA LEU A 120 25.43 8.03 8.82
C LEU A 120 25.40 6.51 9.03
N ASP A 121 26.33 6.00 9.81
CA ASP A 121 26.59 4.57 9.97
C ASP A 121 26.44 4.12 11.42
N GLY A 122 25.48 3.24 11.67
CA GLY A 122 25.21 2.64 12.98
C GLY A 122 26.23 1.58 13.41
N ARG A 123 27.18 1.18 12.56
CA ARG A 123 28.25 0.21 12.81
C ARG A 123 27.75 -1.12 13.39
N LYS A 124 26.51 -1.49 13.10
CA LYS A 124 25.82 -2.65 13.70
C LYS A 124 25.80 -2.61 15.24
N THR A 125 25.73 -1.41 15.80
CA THR A 125 25.71 -1.15 17.25
C THR A 125 24.47 -0.36 17.64
N ASN A 126 24.20 0.75 16.95
CA ASN A 126 23.07 1.63 17.27
C ASN A 126 21.76 1.07 16.68
N ASN A 127 20.67 1.14 17.43
CA ASN A 127 19.36 0.71 16.94
C ASN A 127 18.77 1.70 15.92
N TYR A 128 18.82 3.00 16.22
CA TYR A 128 18.12 4.02 15.45
C TYR A 128 19.08 5.13 14.98
N ALA A 129 18.83 5.65 13.79
CA ALA A 129 19.56 6.81 13.27
C ALA A 129 18.87 8.10 13.72
N PHE A 130 17.58 8.22 13.43
CA PHE A 130 16.78 9.42 13.72
C PHE A 130 15.50 9.05 14.45
N SER A 131 15.27 9.73 15.58
CA SER A 131 14.11 9.53 16.47
C SER A 131 13.57 10.87 16.95
N GLY A 132 12.52 10.80 17.76
CA GLY A 132 11.84 11.95 18.31
C GLY A 132 10.48 12.19 17.69
N THR A 133 9.58 12.80 18.46
CA THR A 133 8.20 13.08 18.04
C THR A 133 8.06 14.46 17.35
N ALA A 134 9.18 15.14 17.10
CA ALA A 134 9.19 16.46 16.48
C ALA A 134 8.74 16.40 15.01
N PRO A 135 7.76 17.21 14.59
CA PRO A 135 7.25 17.19 13.23
C PRO A 135 8.15 17.96 12.25
N ASN A 136 7.85 17.78 10.95
CA ASN A 136 8.38 18.57 9.84
C ASN A 136 9.90 18.51 9.67
N VAL A 137 10.51 17.39 10.02
CA VAL A 137 11.96 17.15 9.81
C VAL A 137 12.23 16.79 8.34
N THR A 138 13.34 17.26 7.80
CA THR A 138 13.77 16.97 6.43
C THR A 138 15.11 16.25 6.43
N ILE A 139 15.23 15.11 5.74
CA ILE A 139 16.48 14.40 5.49
C ILE A 139 16.70 14.31 3.98
N ARG A 140 17.82 14.84 3.49
CA ARG A 140 18.15 14.85 2.07
C ARG A 140 19.60 14.46 1.82
N TYR A 141 19.81 13.76 0.71
CA TYR A 141 21.15 13.43 0.18
C TYR A 141 22.04 12.69 1.16
N LEU A 142 21.46 11.92 2.07
CA LEU A 142 22.17 11.19 3.11
C LEU A 142 22.03 9.68 2.90
N THR A 143 23.13 8.95 3.05
CA THR A 143 23.08 7.51 3.21
C THR A 143 22.96 7.16 4.69
N VAL A 144 21.99 6.31 5.07
CA VAL A 144 21.78 5.80 6.42
C VAL A 144 21.90 4.28 6.39
N GLN A 145 22.86 3.71 7.10
CA GLN A 145 23.15 2.28 7.03
C GLN A 145 23.70 1.69 8.33
N GLY A 146 23.67 0.35 8.43
CA GLY A 146 24.35 -0.39 9.48
C GLY A 146 23.74 -0.25 10.87
N PHE A 147 22.48 0.16 10.98
CA PHE A 147 21.71 0.19 12.22
C PHE A 147 21.04 -1.17 12.48
N VAL A 148 20.71 -1.45 13.75
CA VAL A 148 20.19 -2.74 14.20
C VAL A 148 18.85 -2.58 14.96
N ALA A 149 17.90 -1.91 14.31
CA ALA A 149 16.55 -1.79 14.86
C ALA A 149 15.93 -3.18 15.10
N PRO A 150 15.18 -3.35 16.20
CA PRO A 150 14.40 -4.56 16.44
C PRO A 150 13.33 -4.82 15.36
N HIS A 151 12.70 -5.98 15.45
CA HIS A 151 11.54 -6.35 14.64
C HIS A 151 10.41 -5.33 14.80
N ASP A 152 9.77 -4.96 13.70
CA ASP A 152 8.70 -3.97 13.59
C ASP A 152 9.09 -2.52 13.95
N GLU A 153 10.35 -2.26 14.22
CA GLU A 153 10.86 -0.92 14.48
C GLU A 153 11.73 -0.41 13.30
N GLY A 154 11.73 0.88 13.08
CA GLY A 154 12.46 1.50 11.97
C GLY A 154 13.62 2.36 12.41
N VAL A 155 14.60 2.45 11.52
CA VAL A 155 15.87 3.15 11.74
C VAL A 155 15.71 4.67 11.60
N VAL A 156 14.91 5.13 10.65
CA VAL A 156 14.64 6.54 10.39
C VAL A 156 13.19 6.85 10.76
N ASN A 157 12.96 7.98 11.39
CA ASN A 157 11.67 8.38 11.97
C ASN A 157 11.07 7.30 12.89
N HIS A 158 11.91 6.76 13.78
CA HIS A 158 11.53 5.66 14.67
C HIS A 158 10.22 5.91 15.42
N ASP A 159 9.97 7.13 15.89
CA ASP A 159 8.79 7.50 16.67
C ASP A 159 7.60 7.95 15.80
N MET A 160 7.64 7.73 14.49
CA MET A 160 6.55 8.00 13.54
C MET A 160 6.02 9.44 13.62
N ALA A 161 6.94 10.40 13.71
CA ALA A 161 6.61 11.82 13.79
C ALA A 161 6.05 12.33 12.44
N ASP A 162 5.16 13.29 12.52
CA ASP A 162 4.37 13.80 11.40
C ASP A 162 5.16 14.76 10.49
N GLY A 163 4.83 14.75 9.20
CA GLY A 163 5.32 15.73 8.23
C GLY A 163 6.79 15.60 7.86
N TRP A 164 7.44 14.48 8.13
CA TRP A 164 8.82 14.28 7.71
C TRP A 164 8.93 14.19 6.19
N VAL A 165 10.04 14.73 5.68
CA VAL A 165 10.41 14.66 4.26
C VAL A 165 11.71 13.89 4.12
N ILE A 166 11.67 12.76 3.46
CA ILE A 166 12.83 11.92 3.10
C ILE A 166 12.99 12.02 1.59
N GLU A 167 14.05 12.66 1.13
CA GLU A 167 14.20 12.94 -0.29
C GLU A 167 15.64 12.76 -0.75
N HIS A 168 15.83 12.10 -1.90
CA HIS A 168 17.16 11.78 -2.43
C HIS A 168 18.08 11.12 -1.40
N ALA A 169 17.50 10.29 -0.52
CA ALA A 169 18.24 9.58 0.52
C ALA A 169 18.42 8.11 0.16
N THR A 170 19.45 7.47 0.72
CA THR A 170 19.64 6.02 0.65
C THR A 170 19.55 5.45 2.06
N ILE A 171 18.59 4.56 2.31
CA ILE A 171 18.42 3.87 3.59
C ILE A 171 18.61 2.38 3.31
N GLN A 172 19.74 1.82 3.74
CA GLN A 172 20.17 0.50 3.28
C GLN A 172 20.89 -0.32 4.35
N GLY A 173 20.80 -1.66 4.25
CA GLY A 173 21.63 -2.57 5.03
C GLY A 173 21.43 -2.43 6.54
N ASN A 174 20.23 -2.11 6.98
CA ASN A 174 19.83 -2.01 8.37
C ASN A 174 19.05 -3.26 8.79
N SER A 175 19.02 -3.59 10.07
CA SER A 175 18.00 -4.52 10.60
C SER A 175 16.68 -3.80 10.85
N GLY A 176 15.59 -4.56 10.97
CA GLY A 176 14.26 -3.98 11.11
C GLY A 176 13.79 -3.26 9.82
N ALA A 177 12.91 -2.29 9.95
CA ALA A 177 12.49 -1.44 8.86
C ALA A 177 13.52 -0.32 8.61
N GLY A 178 13.77 0.00 7.34
CA GLY A 178 14.60 1.17 7.03
C GLY A 178 14.00 2.48 7.55
N LEU A 179 12.67 2.62 7.40
CA LEU A 179 11.94 3.84 7.68
C LEU A 179 10.60 3.55 8.33
N MET A 180 10.22 4.30 9.37
CA MET A 180 8.83 4.38 9.86
C MET A 180 8.13 5.58 9.24
N ALA A 181 6.81 5.50 9.09
CA ALA A 181 6.02 6.60 8.54
C ALA A 181 5.15 7.27 9.61
N GLY A 182 5.13 8.59 9.60
CA GLY A 182 4.17 9.45 10.30
C GLY A 182 3.13 10.04 9.34
N ALA A 183 2.12 10.72 9.88
CA ALA A 183 1.13 11.40 9.07
C ALA A 183 1.75 12.50 8.20
N ARG A 184 1.22 12.70 6.99
CA ARG A 184 1.71 13.68 6.00
C ARG A 184 3.19 13.54 5.63
N GLN A 185 3.78 12.37 5.91
CA GLN A 185 5.16 12.11 5.52
C GLN A 185 5.29 11.99 4.01
N GLN A 186 6.43 12.42 3.49
CA GLN A 186 6.78 12.36 2.08
C GLN A 186 8.09 11.62 1.91
N VAL A 187 8.08 10.56 1.11
CA VAL A 187 9.27 9.81 0.73
C VAL A 187 9.42 9.91 -0.78
N ARG A 188 10.47 10.61 -1.24
CA ARG A 188 10.62 10.94 -2.66
C ARG A 188 12.01 10.61 -3.17
N ALA A 189 12.08 10.14 -4.40
CA ALA A 189 13.32 9.94 -5.14
C ALA A 189 14.44 9.32 -4.27
N SER A 190 14.06 8.37 -3.42
CA SER A 190 14.93 7.74 -2.41
C SER A 190 15.10 6.25 -2.66
N CYS A 191 16.23 5.71 -2.22
CA CYS A 191 16.54 4.28 -2.26
C CYS A 191 16.31 3.65 -0.89
N LEU A 192 15.39 2.70 -0.80
CA LEU A 192 15.11 1.92 0.40
C LEU A 192 15.45 0.46 0.10
N ARG A 193 16.66 0.00 0.45
CA ARG A 193 17.08 -1.34 0.02
C ARG A 193 17.80 -2.15 1.08
N ASP A 194 17.73 -3.46 0.88
CA ASP A 194 18.51 -4.44 1.67
C ASP A 194 18.32 -4.28 3.18
N ASN A 195 17.15 -3.79 3.65
CA ASN A 195 16.84 -3.71 5.06
C ASN A 195 16.32 -5.06 5.59
N GLY A 196 16.48 -5.31 6.87
CA GLY A 196 16.22 -6.61 7.50
C GLY A 196 14.76 -7.06 7.42
N GLN A 197 13.81 -6.11 7.45
CA GLN A 197 12.38 -6.42 7.40
C GLN A 197 11.67 -5.67 6.27
N TYR A 198 11.44 -4.37 6.38
CA TYR A 198 10.78 -3.56 5.35
C TYR A 198 11.71 -2.46 4.83
N GLY A 199 11.49 -2.01 3.62
CA GLY A 199 11.97 -0.70 3.20
C GLY A 199 11.32 0.40 4.03
N MET A 200 9.98 0.34 4.17
CA MET A 200 9.21 1.24 5.04
C MET A 200 8.08 0.48 5.73
N ASN A 201 7.80 0.85 6.99
CA ASN A 201 6.64 0.41 7.74
C ASN A 201 5.79 1.62 8.14
N ALA A 202 4.56 1.66 7.67
CA ALA A 202 3.58 2.70 8.01
C ALA A 202 2.61 2.13 9.05
N TYR A 203 2.98 2.20 10.31
CA TYR A 203 2.21 1.73 11.46
C TYR A 203 2.35 2.70 12.63
N LYS A 204 1.24 3.11 13.22
CA LYS A 204 1.22 3.96 14.41
C LYS A 204 0.24 3.41 15.43
N THR A 205 0.71 3.10 16.62
CA THR A 205 -0.11 2.55 17.68
C THR A 205 -1.22 3.52 18.11
N GLY A 206 -2.48 3.08 18.01
CA GLY A 206 -3.64 3.80 18.53
C GLY A 206 -4.08 5.03 17.75
N ASP A 207 -3.52 5.25 16.55
CA ASP A 207 -3.89 6.37 15.68
C ASP A 207 -3.77 5.97 14.21
N SER A 208 -4.39 6.72 13.30
CA SER A 208 -4.25 6.55 11.86
C SER A 208 -3.20 7.48 11.27
N ILE A 209 -2.45 6.97 10.28
CA ILE A 209 -1.52 7.77 9.50
C ILE A 209 -2.29 8.42 8.35
N LYS A 210 -2.29 9.74 8.25
CA LYS A 210 -3.04 10.46 7.22
C LYS A 210 -2.15 11.11 6.18
N GLY A 211 -2.53 11.00 4.91
CA GLY A 211 -1.93 11.77 3.83
C GLY A 211 -0.47 11.42 3.54
N LEU A 212 -0.16 10.15 3.33
CA LEU A 212 1.18 9.66 3.01
C LEU A 212 1.48 9.84 1.52
N LEU A 213 2.70 10.31 1.19
CA LEU A 213 3.20 10.36 -0.18
C LEU A 213 4.47 9.52 -0.34
N VAL A 214 4.42 8.56 -1.27
CA VAL A 214 5.57 7.72 -1.67
C VAL A 214 5.76 7.85 -3.18
N GLU A 215 6.78 8.62 -3.61
CA GLU A 215 6.88 9.03 -5.00
C GLU A 215 8.29 8.86 -5.58
N GLY A 216 8.40 8.17 -6.70
CA GLY A 216 9.65 8.08 -7.46
C GLY A 216 10.78 7.36 -6.73
N ASN A 217 10.48 6.45 -5.82
CA ASN A 217 11.48 5.72 -5.04
C ASN A 217 11.84 4.39 -5.71
N GLU A 218 13.01 3.87 -5.37
CA GLU A 218 13.39 2.47 -5.61
C GLU A 218 13.41 1.72 -4.28
N ILE A 219 12.61 0.64 -4.18
CA ILE A 219 12.39 -0.12 -2.95
C ILE A 219 12.72 -1.57 -3.26
N ALA A 220 13.92 -2.01 -2.86
CA ALA A 220 14.50 -3.22 -3.41
C ALA A 220 15.16 -4.14 -2.38
N GLY A 221 15.05 -5.45 -2.55
CA GLY A 221 15.80 -6.44 -1.80
C GLY A 221 15.57 -6.45 -0.29
N ASN A 222 14.46 -5.85 0.19
CA ASN A 222 14.17 -5.80 1.61
C ASN A 222 13.71 -7.16 2.16
N ASN A 223 13.63 -7.28 3.48
CA ASN A 223 13.45 -8.50 4.25
C ASN A 223 14.66 -9.45 4.16
N THR A 224 15.87 -8.91 4.26
CA THR A 224 17.10 -9.71 4.24
C THR A 224 17.19 -10.68 5.42
N ASP A 225 16.48 -10.42 6.51
CA ASP A 225 16.41 -11.28 7.70
C ASP A 225 15.43 -12.45 7.54
N ASP A 226 14.65 -12.48 6.45
CA ASP A 226 13.72 -13.56 6.10
C ASP A 226 12.72 -13.87 7.22
N TRP A 227 11.98 -12.85 7.65
CA TRP A 227 11.11 -12.94 8.83
C TRP A 227 9.96 -13.93 8.65
N GLU A 228 9.41 -14.08 7.45
CA GLU A 228 8.35 -15.07 7.23
C GLU A 228 8.84 -16.51 7.50
N ARG A 229 10.11 -16.80 7.22
CA ARG A 229 10.70 -18.09 7.56
C ARG A 229 11.06 -18.20 9.04
N ARG A 230 11.50 -17.10 9.67
CA ARG A 230 11.82 -17.08 11.11
C ARG A 230 10.57 -17.19 11.97
N GLN A 231 9.47 -16.57 11.53
CA GLN A 231 8.18 -16.57 12.22
C GLN A 231 7.06 -16.77 11.17
N PRO A 232 6.80 -18.01 10.77
CA PRO A 232 5.80 -18.33 9.75
C PRO A 232 4.43 -17.74 10.11
N GLY A 233 3.80 -17.08 9.13
CA GLY A 233 2.50 -16.45 9.31
C GLY A 233 2.55 -15.12 10.06
N CYS A 234 3.72 -14.52 10.24
CA CYS A 234 3.80 -13.20 10.90
C CYS A 234 3.19 -12.07 10.06
N GLY A 235 3.06 -12.25 8.74
CA GLY A 235 2.61 -11.18 7.86
C GLY A 235 3.51 -9.94 7.94
N CYS A 236 4.80 -10.12 8.08
CA CYS A 236 5.73 -9.07 8.46
C CYS A 236 6.91 -8.95 7.49
N THR A 237 6.64 -9.04 6.20
CA THR A 237 7.67 -9.08 5.16
C THR A 237 7.37 -8.16 4.00
N GLY A 238 8.40 -7.68 3.32
CA GLY A 238 8.26 -7.05 2.02
C GLY A 238 8.89 -5.69 1.83
N GLY A 239 8.50 -5.03 0.75
CA GLY A 239 8.96 -3.69 0.39
C GLY A 239 8.40 -2.63 1.32
N ILE A 240 7.06 -2.48 1.34
CA ILE A 240 6.36 -1.56 2.23
C ILE A 240 5.14 -2.25 2.84
N LYS A 241 4.93 -2.05 4.14
CA LYS A 241 3.69 -2.41 4.82
C LYS A 241 2.96 -1.16 5.32
N PHE A 242 1.62 -1.18 5.18
CA PHE A 242 0.72 -0.13 5.65
C PHE A 242 -0.28 -0.73 6.63
N TRP A 243 -0.64 0.05 7.65
CA TRP A 243 -1.62 -0.31 8.66
C TRP A 243 -2.30 0.95 9.19
N ALA A 244 -3.61 1.01 9.09
CA ALA A 244 -4.42 2.15 9.49
C ALA A 244 -3.99 3.47 8.81
N VAL A 245 -3.72 3.41 7.50
CA VAL A 245 -3.36 4.57 6.70
C VAL A 245 -4.61 5.10 5.98
N ASP A 246 -4.93 6.39 6.22
CA ASP A 246 -6.05 7.09 5.60
C ASP A 246 -5.54 8.14 4.62
N GLY A 247 -5.62 7.82 3.34
CA GLY A 247 -5.08 8.61 2.25
C GLY A 247 -3.58 8.36 2.00
N ALA A 248 -3.27 7.59 0.96
CA ALA A 248 -1.90 7.39 0.48
C ALA A 248 -1.81 7.54 -1.03
N ASP A 249 -0.84 8.35 -1.49
CA ASP A 249 -0.44 8.44 -2.88
C ASP A 249 0.88 7.71 -3.09
N ILE A 250 0.84 6.59 -3.82
CA ILE A 250 1.98 5.71 -4.09
C ILE A 250 2.19 5.71 -5.61
N ARG A 251 3.17 6.47 -6.10
CA ARG A 251 3.29 6.70 -7.54
C ARG A 251 4.71 6.76 -8.06
N GLY A 252 4.90 6.24 -9.27
CA GLY A 252 6.18 6.30 -9.96
C GLY A 252 7.32 5.55 -9.28
N ASN A 253 7.02 4.60 -8.40
CA ASN A 253 8.02 3.84 -7.68
C ASN A 253 8.44 2.59 -8.45
N TRP A 254 9.67 2.13 -8.23
CA TRP A 254 10.14 0.81 -8.63
C TRP A 254 10.30 -0.06 -7.39
N VAL A 255 9.40 -1.03 -7.21
CA VAL A 255 9.35 -1.93 -6.05
C VAL A 255 9.70 -3.33 -6.53
N HIS A 256 10.91 -3.81 -6.18
CA HIS A 256 11.39 -5.04 -6.81
C HIS A 256 12.31 -5.89 -5.91
N ASP A 257 12.42 -7.15 -6.26
CA ASP A 257 13.30 -8.13 -5.62
C ASP A 257 13.17 -8.20 -4.08
N ASN A 258 12.02 -7.77 -3.52
CA ASN A 258 11.77 -7.88 -2.09
C ASN A 258 11.40 -9.32 -1.71
N ARG A 259 11.90 -9.79 -0.56
CA ARG A 259 11.59 -11.14 -0.06
C ARG A 259 10.26 -11.14 0.67
N GLY A 260 9.18 -11.32 -0.08
CA GLY A 260 7.79 -11.23 0.35
C GLY A 260 6.98 -10.33 -0.57
N ALA A 261 5.93 -9.68 -0.06
CA ALA A 261 5.11 -8.77 -0.85
C ALA A 261 5.87 -7.49 -1.24
N GLY A 262 5.55 -6.93 -2.41
CA GLY A 262 6.07 -5.61 -2.80
C GLY A 262 5.44 -4.49 -1.97
N LEU A 263 4.13 -4.33 -2.07
CA LEU A 263 3.31 -3.41 -1.30
C LEU A 263 2.23 -4.18 -0.55
N TRP A 264 2.06 -3.91 0.74
CA TRP A 264 1.04 -4.58 1.54
C TRP A 264 0.25 -3.57 2.37
N ALA A 265 -0.96 -3.23 1.90
CA ALA A 265 -1.96 -2.56 2.72
C ALA A 265 -2.71 -3.65 3.50
N ASP A 266 -2.54 -3.65 4.83
CA ASP A 266 -3.02 -4.74 5.68
C ASP A 266 -4.37 -4.40 6.34
N ASN A 267 -4.40 -3.70 7.45
CA ASN A 267 -5.66 -3.45 8.16
C ASN A 267 -6.01 -1.97 8.21
N ASP A 268 -7.32 -1.68 8.10
CA ASP A 268 -7.89 -0.35 8.31
C ASP A 268 -7.34 0.73 7.37
N ASP A 269 -6.80 0.33 6.22
CA ASP A 269 -6.35 1.28 5.20
C ASP A 269 -7.55 1.78 4.37
N ASN A 270 -7.46 3.03 3.90
CA ASN A 270 -8.50 3.67 3.11
C ASN A 270 -7.91 4.72 2.17
N ASP A 271 -8.59 4.97 1.04
CA ASP A 271 -8.29 6.05 0.10
C ASP A 271 -6.88 6.01 -0.52
N PHE A 272 -6.44 4.83 -0.98
CA PHE A 272 -5.16 4.68 -1.66
C PHE A 272 -5.26 5.02 -3.14
N LEU A 273 -4.24 5.73 -3.65
CA LEU A 273 -3.94 5.88 -5.07
C LEU A 273 -2.59 5.19 -5.35
N ILE A 274 -2.63 4.11 -6.13
CA ILE A 274 -1.44 3.34 -6.53
C ILE A 274 -1.33 3.42 -8.04
N GLU A 275 -0.45 4.30 -8.54
CA GLU A 275 -0.39 4.56 -9.98
C GLU A 275 1.03 4.71 -10.52
N HIS A 276 1.22 4.36 -11.81
CA HIS A 276 2.50 4.53 -12.51
C HIS A 276 3.70 3.86 -11.83
N ASN A 277 3.47 2.82 -11.01
CA ASN A 277 4.54 2.05 -10.39
C ASN A 277 4.98 0.89 -11.29
N VAL A 278 6.21 0.47 -11.12
CA VAL A 278 6.71 -0.83 -11.59
C VAL A 278 6.88 -1.73 -10.38
N LEU A 279 6.09 -2.79 -10.28
CA LEU A 279 6.15 -3.80 -9.24
C LEU A 279 6.70 -5.08 -9.88
N GLU A 280 7.94 -5.47 -9.55
CA GLU A 280 8.65 -6.47 -10.32
C GLU A 280 9.41 -7.45 -9.44
N ALA A 281 9.35 -8.73 -9.80
CA ALA A 281 10.19 -9.80 -9.24
C ALA A 281 10.20 -9.87 -7.70
N ASN A 282 9.11 -9.48 -7.03
CA ASN A 282 8.96 -9.71 -5.60
C ASN A 282 8.65 -11.19 -5.37
N ASP A 283 9.20 -11.79 -4.31
CA ASP A 283 9.06 -13.23 -4.02
C ASP A 283 7.60 -13.65 -3.84
N GLY A 284 6.80 -12.80 -3.21
CA GLY A 284 5.36 -12.92 -3.04
C GLY A 284 4.56 -12.00 -3.97
N ALA A 285 3.35 -11.64 -3.56
CA ALA A 285 2.48 -10.75 -4.32
C ALA A 285 3.13 -9.38 -4.56
N ALA A 286 2.88 -8.79 -5.74
CA ALA A 286 3.28 -7.42 -6.01
C ALA A 286 2.55 -6.43 -5.11
N LEU A 287 1.25 -6.66 -4.93
CA LEU A 287 0.35 -5.86 -4.12
C LEU A 287 -0.62 -6.75 -3.36
N ILE A 288 -0.67 -6.57 -2.06
CA ILE A 288 -1.73 -7.08 -1.18
C ILE A 288 -2.56 -5.89 -0.70
N TYR A 289 -3.87 -5.98 -0.80
CA TYR A 289 -4.83 -5.03 -0.23
C TYR A 289 -5.83 -5.81 0.62
N GLU A 290 -5.69 -5.73 1.94
CA GLU A 290 -6.31 -6.63 2.90
C GLU A 290 -7.09 -5.84 3.96
N THR A 291 -8.26 -6.31 4.36
CA THR A 291 -9.14 -5.70 5.38
C THR A 291 -9.14 -4.16 5.33
N SER A 292 -9.41 -3.63 4.15
CA SER A 292 -9.24 -2.21 3.82
C SER A 292 -10.33 -1.73 2.86
N TYR A 293 -10.47 -0.42 2.69
CA TYR A 293 -11.51 0.18 1.85
C TYR A 293 -10.93 1.07 0.75
N ASN A 294 -11.69 1.25 -0.31
CA ASN A 294 -11.59 2.29 -1.32
C ASN A 294 -10.17 2.55 -1.84
N ALA A 295 -9.89 2.14 -3.04
CA ALA A 295 -8.59 2.35 -3.66
C ALA A 295 -8.71 2.55 -5.17
N VAL A 296 -7.77 3.30 -5.74
CA VAL A 296 -7.55 3.39 -7.19
C VAL A 296 -6.18 2.80 -7.50
N ILE A 297 -6.14 1.71 -8.26
CA ILE A 297 -4.94 0.98 -8.66
C ILE A 297 -4.88 1.00 -10.18
N ARG A 298 -4.05 1.88 -10.75
CA ARG A 298 -4.08 2.12 -12.19
C ARG A 298 -2.72 2.41 -12.80
N ASP A 299 -2.64 2.17 -14.11
CA ASP A 299 -1.48 2.56 -14.91
C ASP A 299 -0.15 1.98 -14.38
N ASN A 300 -0.20 0.85 -13.65
CA ASN A 300 0.98 0.18 -13.12
C ASN A 300 1.48 -0.91 -14.09
N THR A 301 2.78 -1.18 -14.03
CA THR A 301 3.39 -2.38 -14.63
C THR A 301 3.71 -3.37 -13.52
N VAL A 302 3.08 -4.54 -13.56
CA VAL A 302 3.20 -5.61 -12.58
C VAL A 302 3.75 -6.84 -13.27
N ARG A 303 4.99 -7.23 -12.99
CA ARG A 303 5.60 -8.32 -13.75
C ARG A 303 6.51 -9.23 -12.92
N ARG A 304 6.47 -10.51 -13.25
CA ARG A 304 7.35 -11.54 -12.67
C ARG A 304 7.26 -11.67 -11.14
N ASN A 305 6.14 -11.28 -10.54
CA ASN A 305 5.94 -11.41 -9.10
C ASN A 305 5.38 -12.79 -8.74
N ASN A 306 5.54 -13.14 -7.48
CA ASN A 306 5.01 -14.34 -6.85
C ASN A 306 5.57 -15.65 -7.43
N TRP A 307 6.75 -15.61 -8.01
CA TRP A 307 7.34 -16.82 -8.55
C TRP A 307 7.93 -17.75 -7.48
N VAL A 308 8.43 -17.19 -6.38
CA VAL A 308 9.03 -17.97 -5.28
C VAL A 308 7.93 -18.62 -4.45
N GLU A 309 7.01 -17.81 -3.93
CA GLU A 309 5.93 -18.31 -3.09
C GLU A 309 4.93 -19.16 -3.88
N GLY A 310 4.54 -18.75 -5.07
CA GLY A 310 3.65 -19.52 -5.93
C GLY A 310 4.17 -20.92 -6.24
N ARG A 311 5.48 -21.07 -6.55
CA ARG A 311 6.08 -22.41 -6.74
C ARG A 311 6.11 -23.22 -5.46
N ARG A 312 6.37 -22.60 -4.32
CA ARG A 312 6.37 -23.28 -3.03
C ARG A 312 4.98 -23.84 -2.72
N HIS A 313 3.94 -23.02 -2.84
CA HIS A 313 2.55 -23.42 -2.62
C HIS A 313 2.11 -24.54 -3.56
N ALA A 314 2.42 -24.41 -4.84
CA ALA A 314 2.11 -25.46 -5.82
C ALA A 314 2.85 -26.79 -5.50
N ALA A 315 4.09 -26.74 -5.00
CA ALA A 315 4.83 -27.93 -4.57
C ALA A 315 4.24 -28.58 -3.32
N ASP A 316 3.63 -27.78 -2.46
CA ASP A 316 2.92 -28.25 -1.24
C ASP A 316 1.51 -28.77 -1.55
N GLY A 317 1.06 -28.65 -2.82
CA GLY A 317 -0.28 -29.09 -3.26
C GLY A 317 -1.39 -28.12 -2.87
N ASP A 318 -1.03 -26.87 -2.59
CA ASP A 318 -1.97 -25.79 -2.32
C ASP A 318 -2.52 -25.26 -3.65
N ASP A 319 -3.81 -25.40 -3.88
CA ASP A 319 -4.50 -24.99 -5.11
C ASP A 319 -5.07 -23.56 -5.05
N PHE A 320 -4.83 -22.83 -3.95
CA PHE A 320 -5.21 -21.44 -3.84
C PHE A 320 -4.51 -20.59 -4.92
N PRO A 321 -5.23 -19.73 -5.64
CA PRO A 321 -4.65 -18.92 -6.72
C PRO A 321 -3.83 -17.74 -6.18
N HIS A 322 -2.60 -18.02 -5.77
CA HIS A 322 -1.64 -17.03 -5.29
C HIS A 322 -1.32 -15.98 -6.36
N ALA A 323 -1.95 -14.83 -6.29
CA ALA A 323 -1.93 -13.80 -7.34
C ALA A 323 -0.84 -12.74 -7.14
N ALA A 324 -0.52 -12.03 -8.23
CA ALA A 324 0.32 -10.84 -8.17
C ALA A 324 -0.39 -9.66 -7.51
N VAL A 325 -1.71 -9.53 -7.71
CA VAL A 325 -2.55 -8.57 -7.00
C VAL A 325 -3.60 -9.34 -6.20
N TYR A 326 -3.51 -9.23 -4.91
CA TYR A 326 -4.33 -9.99 -3.98
C TYR A 326 -5.17 -9.07 -3.10
N LEU A 327 -6.48 -9.21 -3.20
CA LEU A 327 -7.45 -8.50 -2.36
C LEU A 327 -8.10 -9.49 -1.42
N SER A 328 -7.95 -9.25 -0.12
CA SER A 328 -8.47 -10.11 0.95
C SER A 328 -9.40 -9.33 1.85
N GLU A 329 -10.69 -9.65 1.82
CA GLU A 329 -11.74 -8.95 2.59
C GLU A 329 -11.66 -7.43 2.46
N ALA A 330 -11.28 -6.94 1.28
CA ALA A 330 -11.14 -5.53 0.98
C ALA A 330 -12.12 -5.10 -0.09
N GLY A 331 -12.76 -3.95 0.10
CA GLY A 331 -13.80 -3.55 -0.84
C GLY A 331 -14.16 -2.08 -0.83
N GLY A 332 -14.99 -1.68 -1.79
CA GLY A 332 -15.56 -0.35 -1.84
C GLY A 332 -16.60 -0.13 -0.74
N GLU A 333 -16.50 1.00 -0.03
CA GLU A 333 -17.45 1.38 1.02
C GLU A 333 -17.82 2.88 0.91
N PRO A 334 -19.01 3.20 0.38
CA PRO A 334 -19.41 4.60 0.13
C PRO A 334 -19.62 5.42 1.39
N ARG A 335 -19.74 4.79 2.56
CA ARG A 335 -19.93 5.48 3.83
C ARG A 335 -18.60 5.94 4.45
N ILE A 336 -17.46 5.46 3.94
CA ILE A 336 -16.13 5.88 4.34
C ILE A 336 -15.64 6.93 3.34
N PRO A 337 -15.34 8.17 3.77
CA PRO A 337 -14.89 9.22 2.86
C PRO A 337 -13.58 8.84 2.15
N ALA A 338 -13.57 8.94 0.83
CA ALA A 338 -12.42 8.66 -0.01
C ALA A 338 -12.61 9.29 -1.40
N ARG A 339 -11.56 9.25 -2.26
CA ARG A 339 -11.62 9.70 -3.66
C ARG A 339 -12.55 8.86 -4.54
N THR A 340 -12.81 7.63 -4.15
CA THR A 340 -13.74 6.70 -4.81
C THR A 340 -14.53 5.93 -3.76
N ASP A 341 -15.68 5.38 -4.15
CA ASP A 341 -16.51 4.51 -3.32
C ASP A 341 -16.34 3.01 -3.68
N ARG A 342 -15.27 2.69 -4.45
CA ARG A 342 -14.93 1.36 -4.97
C ARG A 342 -13.47 1.02 -4.73
N ILE A 343 -13.10 -0.21 -5.07
CA ILE A 343 -11.73 -0.53 -5.44
C ILE A 343 -11.71 -0.62 -6.96
N GLU A 344 -11.02 0.32 -7.60
CA GLU A 344 -10.90 0.38 -9.05
C GLU A 344 -9.51 -0.08 -9.50
N ILE A 345 -9.44 -1.12 -10.34
CA ILE A 345 -8.20 -1.70 -10.85
C ILE A 345 -8.23 -1.63 -12.37
N TYR A 346 -7.54 -0.65 -12.96
CA TYR A 346 -7.67 -0.42 -14.39
C TYR A 346 -6.41 0.11 -15.06
N ARG A 347 -6.31 -0.14 -16.38
CA ARG A 347 -5.17 0.23 -17.22
C ARG A 347 -3.81 -0.26 -16.71
N ASN A 348 -3.80 -1.32 -15.91
CA ASN A 348 -2.57 -1.96 -15.50
C ASN A 348 -2.10 -2.97 -16.56
N THR A 349 -0.80 -3.18 -16.63
CA THR A 349 -0.19 -4.26 -17.41
C THR A 349 0.38 -5.29 -16.44
N LEU A 350 -0.19 -6.50 -16.45
CA LEU A 350 0.28 -7.63 -15.66
C LEU A 350 0.96 -8.64 -16.60
N GLU A 351 2.28 -8.86 -16.45
CA GLU A 351 3.07 -9.66 -17.36
C GLU A 351 3.87 -10.73 -16.62
N ASP A 352 3.71 -11.97 -17.04
CA ASP A 352 4.47 -13.13 -16.55
C ASP A 352 4.53 -13.25 -15.02
N ASN A 353 3.46 -12.87 -14.33
CA ASN A 353 3.31 -13.15 -12.90
C ASN A 353 2.87 -14.60 -12.71
N TRP A 354 3.00 -15.14 -11.49
CA TRP A 354 2.50 -16.49 -11.18
C TRP A 354 1.01 -16.65 -11.47
N SER A 355 0.20 -15.72 -11.01
CA SER A 355 -1.22 -15.57 -11.34
C SER A 355 -1.57 -14.08 -11.43
N GLY A 356 -2.79 -13.75 -11.81
CA GLY A 356 -3.20 -12.37 -12.06
C GLY A 356 -3.73 -11.64 -10.84
N ILE A 357 -5.07 -11.61 -10.70
CA ILE A 357 -5.79 -10.95 -9.61
C ILE A 357 -6.65 -11.97 -8.89
N THR A 358 -6.56 -12.00 -7.57
CA THR A 358 -7.42 -12.83 -6.72
C THR A 358 -8.20 -11.95 -5.75
N LEU A 359 -9.50 -12.11 -5.76
CA LEU A 359 -10.41 -11.59 -4.75
C LEU A 359 -10.78 -12.72 -3.81
N TRP A 360 -10.63 -12.52 -2.51
CA TRP A 360 -10.93 -13.53 -1.50
C TRP A 360 -11.64 -12.92 -0.31
N GLU A 361 -12.50 -13.69 0.31
CA GLU A 361 -13.17 -13.31 1.56
C GLU A 361 -13.24 -14.51 2.52
N ASN A 362 -12.75 -14.32 3.72
CA ASN A 362 -12.81 -15.29 4.80
C ASN A 362 -13.93 -14.92 5.78
N ALA A 363 -14.95 -15.77 5.89
CA ALA A 363 -16.08 -15.55 6.79
C ALA A 363 -15.69 -15.55 8.28
N ASP A 364 -14.54 -16.08 8.63
CA ASP A 364 -14.04 -16.04 10.00
C ASP A 364 -13.48 -14.65 10.37
N ARG A 365 -13.21 -13.80 9.38
CA ARG A 365 -12.66 -12.47 9.60
C ARG A 365 -13.77 -11.45 9.79
N PHE A 366 -14.32 -11.41 10.98
CA PHE A 366 -15.30 -10.43 11.42
C PHE A 366 -15.03 -9.97 12.85
N CYS A 367 -15.62 -8.85 13.25
CA CYS A 367 -15.43 -8.28 14.59
C CYS A 367 -15.76 -9.30 15.69
N ASN A 368 -14.87 -9.44 16.65
CA ASN A 368 -14.99 -10.39 17.77
C ASN A 368 -15.09 -11.87 17.36
N SER A 369 -14.63 -12.24 16.17
CA SER A 369 -14.55 -13.65 15.79
C SER A 369 -13.55 -14.39 16.70
N PRO A 370 -13.95 -15.45 17.39
CA PRO A 370 -13.02 -16.26 18.16
C PRO A 370 -12.12 -17.14 17.29
N ALA A 371 -12.49 -17.33 16.02
CA ALA A 371 -11.71 -18.12 15.07
C ALA A 371 -10.61 -17.31 14.40
N ASN A 372 -10.74 -15.98 14.37
CA ASN A 372 -9.73 -15.08 13.81
C ASN A 372 -9.46 -13.92 14.75
N THR A 373 -8.44 -14.06 15.57
CA THR A 373 -8.00 -13.06 16.55
C THR A 373 -6.94 -12.10 15.99
N SER A 374 -6.49 -12.30 14.75
CA SER A 374 -5.47 -11.46 14.11
C SER A 374 -5.98 -10.08 13.72
N THR A 375 -7.28 -9.93 13.55
CA THR A 375 -7.91 -8.63 13.37
C THR A 375 -8.12 -7.97 14.73
N GLY A 376 -7.10 -7.38 15.30
CA GLY A 376 -7.21 -6.64 16.59
C GLY A 376 -8.19 -5.48 16.53
N TYR A 377 -8.65 -5.11 15.32
CA TYR A 377 -9.60 -4.04 15.07
C TYR A 377 -10.85 -4.60 14.39
N CYS A 378 -11.95 -3.92 14.61
CA CYS A 378 -13.18 -4.12 13.86
C CYS A 378 -13.13 -3.33 12.55
N THR A 379 -14.14 -3.45 11.71
CA THR A 379 -14.22 -2.66 10.48
C THR A 379 -14.32 -1.15 10.81
N LEU A 380 -13.89 -0.30 9.91
CA LEU A 380 -13.99 1.16 10.07
C LEU A 380 -15.43 1.67 10.27
N LEU A 381 -16.43 0.81 10.04
CA LEU A 381 -17.85 1.12 10.22
C LEU A 381 -18.34 0.90 11.66
N VAL A 382 -17.60 0.12 12.46
CA VAL A 382 -18.03 -0.27 13.81
C VAL A 382 -17.11 0.34 14.86
N LYS A 383 -17.57 1.41 15.50
CA LYS A 383 -16.81 2.11 16.56
C LYS A 383 -16.72 1.34 17.86
N ASP A 384 -17.68 0.46 18.13
CA ASP A 384 -17.73 -0.38 19.33
C ASP A 384 -17.79 -1.85 18.91
N PRO A 385 -16.65 -2.54 18.87
CA PRO A 385 -16.58 -3.96 18.50
C PRO A 385 -17.45 -4.86 19.38
N GLY A 386 -17.70 -4.49 20.64
CA GLY A 386 -18.54 -5.24 21.56
C GLY A 386 -19.98 -5.41 21.08
N ARG A 387 -20.42 -4.62 20.11
CA ARG A 387 -21.74 -4.77 19.49
C ARG A 387 -21.81 -5.92 18.49
N CYS A 388 -20.68 -6.40 17.97
CA CYS A 388 -20.61 -7.50 17.01
C CYS A 388 -20.72 -8.87 17.67
N VAL A 389 -21.74 -9.05 18.49
CA VAL A 389 -22.07 -10.30 19.19
C VAL A 389 -23.54 -10.65 19.02
N LYS A 390 -23.90 -11.93 19.15
CA LYS A 390 -25.30 -12.35 19.10
C LYS A 390 -26.10 -11.78 20.28
N PRO A 391 -27.37 -11.41 20.08
CA PRO A 391 -28.14 -11.48 18.83
C PRO A 391 -27.94 -10.28 17.90
N ALA A 392 -27.23 -9.25 18.32
CA ALA A 392 -27.13 -7.99 17.57
C ALA A 392 -26.50 -8.18 16.18
N ILE A 393 -25.45 -8.99 16.06
CA ILE A 393 -24.77 -9.27 14.78
C ILE A 393 -25.65 -9.97 13.76
N ASP A 394 -26.75 -10.63 14.19
CA ASP A 394 -27.64 -11.35 13.27
C ASP A 394 -28.57 -10.41 12.48
N THR A 395 -28.58 -9.11 12.79
CA THR A 395 -29.51 -8.13 12.19
C THR A 395 -28.78 -6.92 11.58
N PRO A 396 -29.34 -6.32 10.50
CA PRO A 396 -28.82 -5.05 9.97
C PRO A 396 -28.86 -3.91 11.02
N PRO A 397 -27.89 -2.97 10.96
CA PRO A 397 -26.78 -2.93 10.01
C PRO A 397 -25.60 -3.83 10.41
N LEU A 398 -25.54 -4.30 11.65
CA LEU A 398 -24.38 -5.01 12.21
C LEU A 398 -24.06 -6.30 11.45
N TYR A 399 -25.06 -7.01 10.93
CA TYR A 399 -24.84 -8.16 10.06
C TYR A 399 -23.93 -7.86 8.87
N SER A 400 -24.02 -6.66 8.32
CA SER A 400 -23.16 -6.21 7.23
C SER A 400 -21.89 -5.51 7.73
N ASP A 401 -21.99 -4.70 8.77
CA ASP A 401 -20.93 -3.79 9.19
C ASP A 401 -19.84 -4.45 10.03
N CYS A 402 -20.18 -5.55 10.73
CA CYS A 402 -19.23 -6.30 11.55
C CYS A 402 -18.27 -7.18 10.73
N ARG A 403 -18.44 -7.29 9.43
CA ARG A 403 -17.64 -8.15 8.56
C ARG A 403 -16.88 -7.31 7.52
N TRP A 404 -15.60 -7.59 7.33
CA TRP A 404 -14.86 -7.17 6.17
C TRP A 404 -15.38 -7.91 4.94
N LYS A 405 -15.53 -7.21 3.82
CA LYS A 405 -16.16 -7.75 2.61
C LYS A 405 -15.36 -7.40 1.37
N THR A 406 -15.18 -8.38 0.52
CA THR A 406 -14.71 -8.15 -0.85
C THR A 406 -15.90 -7.75 -1.71
N GLN A 407 -16.11 -6.45 -1.83
CA GLN A 407 -17.29 -5.89 -2.52
C GLN A 407 -16.93 -4.67 -3.35
N ARG A 408 -17.74 -4.39 -4.39
CA ARG A 408 -17.61 -3.20 -5.23
C ARG A 408 -16.17 -3.04 -5.78
N VAL A 409 -15.58 -4.15 -6.21
CA VAL A 409 -14.28 -4.18 -6.90
C VAL A 409 -14.54 -4.16 -8.40
N ASP A 410 -13.95 -3.20 -9.11
CA ASP A 410 -14.11 -3.01 -10.55
C ASP A 410 -12.77 -3.19 -11.25
N ILE A 411 -12.65 -4.21 -12.10
CA ILE A 411 -11.40 -4.64 -12.75
C ILE A 411 -11.58 -4.53 -14.25
N HIS A 412 -11.03 -3.47 -14.86
CA HIS A 412 -11.31 -3.18 -16.26
C HIS A 412 -10.12 -2.56 -17.01
N ASP A 413 -10.16 -2.64 -18.34
CA ASP A 413 -9.14 -2.06 -19.22
C ASP A 413 -7.70 -2.51 -18.91
N ASN A 414 -7.52 -3.63 -18.21
CA ASN A 414 -6.19 -4.17 -17.90
C ASN A 414 -5.68 -5.07 -19.04
N ARG A 415 -4.37 -5.22 -19.08
CA ARG A 415 -3.68 -6.15 -19.98
C ARG A 415 -3.01 -7.25 -19.16
N PHE A 416 -3.39 -8.48 -19.43
CA PHE A 416 -2.83 -9.67 -18.80
C PHE A 416 -2.09 -10.50 -19.84
N ALA A 417 -0.78 -10.67 -19.66
CA ALA A 417 0.05 -11.51 -20.52
C ALA A 417 0.73 -12.60 -19.70
N LEU A 418 0.69 -13.83 -20.17
CA LEU A 418 1.32 -14.98 -19.51
C LEU A 418 2.01 -15.88 -20.53
N ASP A 419 3.32 -16.01 -20.37
CA ASP A 419 4.11 -17.05 -21.02
C ASP A 419 4.55 -18.09 -19.99
N THR A 420 3.90 -19.25 -19.99
CA THR A 420 4.20 -20.32 -19.04
C THR A 420 5.62 -20.88 -19.18
N SER A 421 6.25 -20.70 -20.34
CA SER A 421 7.65 -21.09 -20.54
C SER A 421 8.63 -20.15 -19.84
N VAL A 422 8.27 -18.87 -19.70
CA VAL A 422 9.01 -17.86 -18.94
C VAL A 422 8.82 -18.07 -17.44
N VAL A 423 7.58 -18.20 -17.00
CA VAL A 423 7.22 -18.46 -15.59
C VAL A 423 7.70 -19.83 -15.14
N LYS A 424 7.88 -20.79 -16.07
CA LYS A 424 8.24 -22.19 -15.81
C LYS A 424 7.23 -22.86 -14.86
N CYS A 425 5.97 -22.65 -15.15
CA CYS A 425 4.87 -23.21 -14.38
C CYS A 425 4.09 -24.23 -15.22
N THR A 426 3.67 -25.31 -14.58
CA THR A 426 2.90 -26.39 -15.21
C THR A 426 1.54 -26.61 -14.55
N VAL A 427 1.35 -26.16 -13.33
CA VAL A 427 0.11 -26.28 -12.55
C VAL A 427 -0.06 -25.06 -11.66
N ASP A 428 -1.29 -24.72 -11.34
CA ASP A 428 -1.70 -23.71 -10.35
C ASP A 428 -1.20 -22.30 -10.59
N CYS A 429 -0.94 -21.94 -11.85
CA CYS A 429 -0.60 -20.59 -12.28
C CYS A 429 -1.55 -20.09 -13.37
N GLY A 430 -1.46 -18.81 -13.70
CA GLY A 430 -2.29 -18.20 -14.74
C GLY A 430 -3.77 -18.15 -14.35
N ARG A 431 -4.07 -17.92 -13.09
CA ARG A 431 -5.42 -17.87 -12.57
C ARG A 431 -5.87 -16.45 -12.28
N MET A 432 -7.15 -16.19 -12.55
CA MET A 432 -7.93 -15.07 -12.03
C MET A 432 -9.00 -15.63 -11.12
N ALA A 433 -9.25 -15.01 -9.97
CA ALA A 433 -10.17 -15.61 -9.04
C ALA A 433 -11.07 -14.62 -8.30
N VAL A 434 -12.32 -15.03 -8.10
CA VAL A 434 -13.18 -14.55 -7.02
C VAL A 434 -13.56 -15.75 -6.17
N LEU A 435 -13.03 -15.80 -4.95
CA LEU A 435 -13.17 -16.97 -4.10
C LEU A 435 -14.12 -16.69 -2.95
N ALA A 436 -14.97 -17.65 -2.71
CA ALA A 436 -15.60 -17.78 -1.43
C ALA A 436 -14.66 -18.50 -0.47
N ASN A 437 -14.87 -18.21 0.68
CA ASN A 437 -14.37 -18.55 1.94
C ASN A 437 -13.82 -19.98 2.15
N TYR A 438 -12.60 -20.04 2.65
CA TYR A 438 -11.94 -21.25 3.14
C TYR A 438 -11.88 -21.35 4.67
N GLY A 439 -12.43 -20.38 5.39
CA GLY A 439 -12.37 -20.36 6.85
C GLY A 439 -13.25 -21.44 7.48
N THR A 440 -12.94 -21.76 8.72
CA THR A 440 -13.84 -22.51 9.58
C THR A 440 -14.98 -21.61 10.02
N TYR A 441 -16.19 -22.12 10.00
CA TYR A 441 -17.35 -21.35 10.46
C TYR A 441 -17.63 -21.70 11.91
N PRO A 442 -17.41 -20.80 12.86
CA PRO A 442 -17.86 -21.04 14.23
C PRO A 442 -19.38 -21.31 14.25
N ASP A 443 -19.85 -22.29 15.01
CA ASP A 443 -21.27 -22.68 15.06
C ASP A 443 -22.21 -21.51 15.31
N TRP A 444 -21.74 -20.49 15.99
CA TRP A 444 -22.51 -19.29 16.30
C TRP A 444 -22.38 -18.17 15.24
N SER A 445 -21.52 -18.31 14.22
CA SER A 445 -21.36 -17.28 13.19
C SER A 445 -22.62 -17.09 12.37
N PRO A 446 -23.05 -15.86 12.08
CA PRO A 446 -24.14 -15.61 11.16
C PRO A 446 -23.75 -15.81 9.68
N TYR A 447 -22.45 -15.94 9.38
CA TYR A 447 -21.89 -15.98 8.03
C TYR A 447 -21.55 -17.40 7.58
N MET A 448 -22.53 -18.32 7.62
CA MET A 448 -22.29 -19.74 7.33
C MET A 448 -22.67 -20.14 5.89
N GLY A 449 -21.88 -21.07 5.35
CA GLY A 449 -22.21 -21.82 4.15
C GLY A 449 -22.35 -20.97 2.89
N LYS A 450 -23.25 -21.37 2.02
CA LYS A 450 -23.49 -20.73 0.72
C LYS A 450 -23.79 -19.23 0.76
N ARG A 451 -24.17 -18.66 1.89
CA ARG A 451 -24.45 -17.21 2.00
C ARG A 451 -23.23 -16.38 1.63
N VAL A 452 -22.07 -16.72 2.17
CA VAL A 452 -20.84 -15.97 1.88
C VAL A 452 -20.36 -16.27 0.48
N ALA A 453 -20.35 -17.54 0.07
CA ALA A 453 -19.98 -17.95 -1.28
C ALA A 453 -20.81 -17.22 -2.34
N GLU A 454 -22.14 -17.31 -2.25
CA GLU A 454 -23.04 -16.64 -3.17
C GLU A 454 -22.92 -15.11 -3.11
N ALA A 455 -22.72 -14.54 -1.92
CA ALA A 455 -22.57 -13.09 -1.76
C ALA A 455 -21.31 -12.59 -2.45
N ILE A 456 -20.16 -13.19 -2.19
CA ILE A 456 -18.88 -12.79 -2.77
C ILE A 456 -18.91 -12.91 -4.28
N THR A 457 -19.30 -14.07 -4.79
CA THR A 457 -19.22 -14.38 -6.21
C THR A 457 -20.26 -13.63 -7.04
N LEU A 458 -21.49 -13.51 -6.55
CA LEU A 458 -22.62 -13.11 -7.38
C LEU A 458 -23.33 -11.83 -6.92
N LYS A 459 -23.13 -11.34 -5.70
CA LYS A 459 -23.99 -10.30 -5.11
C LYS A 459 -23.24 -9.15 -4.44
N GLN A 460 -21.92 -9.12 -4.53
CA GLN A 460 -21.11 -8.05 -3.91
C GLN A 460 -20.57 -7.02 -4.92
N ASP A 461 -21.15 -6.99 -6.13
CA ASP A 461 -20.83 -6.00 -7.17
C ASP A 461 -19.33 -6.02 -7.56
N ASN A 462 -18.72 -7.20 -7.56
CA ASN A 462 -17.38 -7.41 -8.07
C ASN A 462 -17.48 -7.70 -9.57
N ARG A 463 -16.71 -6.97 -10.40
CA ARG A 463 -16.81 -7.04 -11.85
C ARG A 463 -15.47 -7.08 -12.53
N TRP A 464 -15.41 -7.86 -13.60
CA TRP A 464 -14.38 -7.79 -14.61
C TRP A 464 -15.04 -7.40 -15.93
N HIS A 465 -14.41 -6.48 -16.70
CA HIS A 465 -14.88 -6.11 -18.04
C HIS A 465 -13.78 -5.41 -18.86
N ASP A 466 -13.91 -5.42 -20.16
CA ASP A 466 -13.04 -4.70 -21.10
C ASP A 466 -11.53 -4.99 -20.93
N ASN A 467 -11.17 -6.16 -20.44
CA ASN A 467 -9.80 -6.59 -20.22
C ASN A 467 -9.23 -7.29 -21.48
N VAL A 468 -7.92 -7.31 -21.58
CA VAL A 468 -7.20 -8.02 -22.66
C VAL A 468 -6.35 -9.14 -22.07
N TYR A 469 -6.63 -10.37 -22.42
CA TYR A 469 -5.92 -11.56 -21.96
C TYR A 469 -5.10 -12.18 -23.09
N ARG A 470 -3.82 -12.44 -22.82
CA ARG A 470 -2.91 -13.18 -23.72
C ARG A 470 -2.24 -14.30 -22.93
N GLY A 471 -2.32 -15.52 -23.45
CA GLY A 471 -1.80 -16.73 -22.78
C GLY A 471 -2.89 -17.63 -22.21
N PRO A 472 -2.51 -18.71 -21.53
CA PRO A 472 -3.44 -19.76 -21.07
C PRO A 472 -4.09 -19.42 -19.73
N TRP A 473 -4.80 -18.30 -19.67
CA TRP A 473 -5.52 -17.89 -18.46
C TRP A 473 -6.71 -18.78 -18.16
N THR A 474 -6.90 -19.09 -16.88
CA THR A 474 -8.08 -19.77 -16.33
C THR A 474 -8.71 -18.91 -15.23
N PHE A 475 -9.96 -19.20 -14.92
CA PHE A 475 -10.74 -18.43 -13.95
C PHE A 475 -11.24 -19.35 -12.85
N VAL A 476 -11.31 -18.82 -11.65
CA VAL A 476 -11.82 -19.55 -10.49
C VAL A 476 -12.96 -18.73 -9.87
N ALA A 477 -14.10 -19.37 -9.75
CA ALA A 477 -15.22 -18.80 -9.02
C ALA A 477 -15.67 -19.81 -7.97
N ASP A 478 -15.51 -19.46 -6.70
CA ASP A 478 -15.97 -20.24 -5.55
C ASP A 478 -15.13 -21.50 -5.22
N ASP A 479 -14.65 -22.25 -6.20
CA ASP A 479 -13.98 -23.54 -6.00
C ASP A 479 -12.68 -23.61 -6.83
N PRO A 480 -11.48 -23.55 -6.21
CA PRO A 480 -10.21 -23.65 -6.93
C PRO A 480 -10.01 -24.98 -7.65
N GLY A 481 -10.63 -26.05 -7.16
CA GLY A 481 -10.58 -27.37 -7.80
C GLY A 481 -11.36 -27.45 -9.11
N ARG A 482 -12.10 -26.40 -9.49
CA ARG A 482 -12.89 -26.32 -10.73
C ARG A 482 -12.57 -25.06 -11.53
N PRO A 483 -11.40 -24.96 -12.14
CA PRO A 483 -11.07 -23.83 -12.99
C PRO A 483 -12.00 -23.74 -14.20
N LEU A 484 -12.40 -22.55 -14.54
CA LEU A 484 -13.28 -22.21 -15.66
C LEU A 484 -12.43 -21.75 -16.86
N ASP A 485 -12.89 -22.05 -18.07
CA ASP A 485 -12.41 -21.37 -19.27
C ASP A 485 -13.10 -19.99 -19.43
N SER A 486 -12.62 -19.18 -20.39
CA SER A 486 -13.16 -17.85 -20.64
C SER A 486 -14.64 -17.85 -21.01
N GLY A 487 -15.12 -18.86 -21.75
CA GLY A 487 -16.52 -18.96 -22.13
C GLY A 487 -17.42 -19.25 -20.94
N GLN A 488 -16.98 -20.10 -20.05
CA GLN A 488 -17.70 -20.38 -18.78
C GLN A 488 -17.72 -19.15 -17.87
N TRP A 489 -16.61 -18.44 -17.76
CA TRP A 489 -16.48 -17.22 -16.96
C TRP A 489 -17.39 -16.10 -17.48
N GLN A 490 -17.48 -15.92 -18.80
CA GLN A 490 -18.39 -14.97 -19.42
C GLN A 490 -19.85 -15.41 -19.42
N GLY A 491 -20.11 -16.70 -19.28
CA GLY A 491 -21.45 -17.27 -19.26
C GLY A 491 -22.13 -17.15 -17.90
N MET A 492 -23.43 -17.54 -17.89
CA MET A 492 -24.19 -17.67 -16.64
C MET A 492 -23.61 -18.79 -15.77
N PRO A 493 -23.54 -18.65 -14.45
CA PRO A 493 -24.11 -17.55 -13.65
C PRO A 493 -23.13 -16.38 -13.42
N TYR A 494 -21.89 -16.45 -13.86
CA TYR A 494 -20.81 -15.52 -13.49
C TYR A 494 -20.89 -14.20 -14.23
N GLN A 495 -21.07 -14.22 -15.54
CA GLN A 495 -21.21 -13.07 -16.42
C GLN A 495 -20.12 -12.02 -16.26
N GLN A 496 -18.86 -12.47 -16.08
CA GLN A 496 -17.70 -11.60 -15.94
C GLN A 496 -17.03 -11.36 -17.29
N ASP A 497 -16.15 -10.38 -17.36
CA ASP A 497 -15.34 -10.03 -18.52
C ASP A 497 -16.15 -9.71 -19.80
N ALA A 498 -17.29 -9.03 -19.65
CA ALA A 498 -18.01 -8.47 -20.78
C ALA A 498 -17.07 -7.48 -21.54
N GLY A 499 -17.05 -7.54 -22.87
CA GLY A 499 -16.16 -6.71 -23.69
C GLY A 499 -14.68 -7.16 -23.72
N SER A 500 -14.28 -8.10 -22.88
CA SER A 500 -12.90 -8.57 -22.80
C SER A 500 -12.52 -9.48 -23.98
N THR A 501 -11.23 -9.49 -24.31
CA THR A 501 -10.66 -10.28 -25.39
C THR A 501 -9.67 -11.32 -24.88
N PHE A 502 -9.66 -12.51 -25.49
CA PHE A 502 -8.83 -13.64 -25.08
C PHE A 502 -8.04 -14.18 -26.26
N ALA A 503 -6.70 -14.30 -26.09
CA ALA A 503 -5.82 -14.93 -27.05
C ALA A 503 -4.96 -15.98 -26.36
N THR A 504 -4.89 -17.18 -26.94
CA THR A 504 -4.18 -18.32 -26.34
C THR A 504 -2.65 -18.24 -26.43
N LYS A 505 -2.11 -17.32 -27.24
CA LYS A 505 -0.66 -17.11 -27.37
C LYS A 505 -0.23 -15.80 -26.73
N ALA A 506 0.84 -15.86 -25.95
CA ALA A 506 1.42 -14.70 -25.28
C ALA A 506 2.10 -13.70 -26.22
N GLY A 507 2.37 -14.04 -27.47
CA GLY A 507 3.15 -13.23 -28.39
C GLY A 507 2.47 -12.93 -29.71
N GLY A 508 2.49 -11.70 -30.12
CA GLY A 508 2.16 -11.12 -31.40
C GLY A 508 2.46 -9.64 -31.38
#